data_ce56a3e614668a0ac50b8488bd5a34ec
#
_entry.id   ce56a3e614668a0ac50b8488bd5a34ec
#
_cell.length_a   1.000
_cell.length_b   1.000
_cell.length_c   1.000
_cell.angle_alpha   90.00
_cell.angle_beta   90.00
_cell.angle_gamma   90.00
#
_symmetry.space_group_name_H-M   'P 1'
#
loop_
_entity.id
_entity.type
_entity.pdbx_description
1 polymer ?
#
loop_
_entity_poly.entity_id
_entity_poly.type
_entity_poly.pdbx_seq_one_letter_code
_entity_poly.pdbx_strand_id
1 'polypeptide(L)'
;MWLKQPDIAERWAGLSHEKGLHMIDKTKWFADCGWGVFCHWLGAAPSSDGGAELTADAWQRQVDAFDVEGLARQLEAIGAPYFFVTIGQNSGHYIAPNAAHDAYVGIQPSKCSRRDLVTDLYDVLHPRGIELLVYLPSGAHAADPVAVSRLGWEWGFEGGWPGGWHAGRTGKRLVAFQRKWEEVMREWSTRWGPKVRGWWIDGCYFADEMYRYSDEPNFRSFAAALKAGNPDALVAYNPGVLVPVICYSEHEDYTAGEISTALPECSGPWVERNGHKARYHVLSYLGES
;
A
#
# COMPACT_ATOMS: atom_id res chain seq x y z
N MET A 1 68.03 8.81 -28.94
CA MET A 1 67.73 8.33 -27.58
C MET A 1 66.28 8.72 -27.31
N TRP A 2 65.34 7.85 -27.67
CA TRP A 2 63.91 8.11 -27.56
C TRP A 2 63.44 7.51 -26.23
N LEU A 3 62.98 8.34 -25.32
CA LEU A 3 62.35 7.94 -24.06
C LEU A 3 60.95 7.36 -24.36
N LYS A 4 60.76 6.07 -24.02
CA LYS A 4 59.46 5.42 -24.04
C LYS A 4 58.57 6.11 -23.01
N GLN A 5 57.45 6.60 -23.45
CA GLN A 5 56.37 6.98 -22.54
C GLN A 5 55.71 5.72 -21.97
N PRO A 6 55.41 5.64 -20.66
CA PRO A 6 54.71 4.52 -20.09
C PRO A 6 53.25 4.44 -20.57
N ASP A 7 52.83 3.22 -20.77
CA ASP A 7 51.52 2.81 -21.30
C ASP A 7 50.41 3.38 -20.46
N ILE A 8 49.49 4.10 -21.10
CA ILE A 8 48.29 4.69 -20.46
C ILE A 8 47.37 3.61 -19.86
N ALA A 9 47.47 2.36 -20.33
CA ALA A 9 46.70 1.24 -19.84
C ALA A 9 47.02 0.84 -18.38
N GLU A 10 48.30 1.02 -17.93
CA GLU A 10 48.70 0.70 -16.55
C GLU A 10 48.27 1.75 -15.54
N ARG A 11 47.93 2.97 -15.98
CA ARG A 11 47.47 4.08 -15.10
C ARG A 11 46.02 3.95 -14.67
N TRP A 12 45.23 3.11 -15.34
CA TRP A 12 43.81 2.89 -15.06
C TRP A 12 43.53 1.58 -14.29
N ALA A 13 44.51 0.71 -14.16
CA ALA A 13 44.35 -0.55 -13.41
C ALA A 13 44.37 -0.40 -11.88
N GLY A 14 44.67 0.79 -11.36
CA GLY A 14 44.82 1.08 -9.92
C GLY A 14 43.63 1.79 -9.26
N LEU A 15 42.58 2.13 -9.99
CA LEU A 15 41.45 2.95 -9.46
C LEU A 15 40.09 2.26 -9.40
N SER A 16 40.03 0.94 -9.50
CA SER A 16 38.77 0.20 -9.38
C SER A 16 38.70 -0.68 -8.12
N HIS A 17 39.06 -0.14 -6.97
CA HIS A 17 38.66 -0.66 -5.68
C HIS A 17 37.78 0.34 -4.92
N GLU A 18 36.82 0.97 -5.60
CA GLU A 18 35.60 1.36 -4.95
C GLU A 18 34.88 0.07 -4.59
N LYS A 19 34.92 -0.27 -3.29
CA LYS A 19 34.00 -1.19 -2.70
C LYS A 19 32.60 -0.61 -2.92
N GLY A 20 32.00 -0.92 -4.06
CA GLY A 20 30.57 -0.74 -4.28
C GLY A 20 29.90 -1.53 -3.17
N LEU A 21 29.38 -0.86 -2.15
CA LEU A 21 28.31 -1.42 -1.34
C LEU A 21 27.24 -1.83 -2.36
N HIS A 22 27.17 -3.11 -2.67
CA HIS A 22 26.01 -3.68 -3.36
C HIS A 22 24.83 -3.39 -2.41
N MET A 23 24.12 -2.29 -2.65
CA MET A 23 22.83 -2.06 -2.02
C MET A 23 21.97 -3.26 -2.40
N ILE A 24 21.63 -4.07 -1.41
CA ILE A 24 20.78 -5.25 -1.61
C ILE A 24 19.45 -4.72 -2.15
N ASP A 25 19.13 -5.11 -3.38
CA ASP A 25 17.84 -4.78 -3.99
C ASP A 25 16.74 -5.53 -3.22
N LYS A 26 16.12 -4.85 -2.26
CA LYS A 26 15.05 -5.43 -1.44
C LYS A 26 13.78 -5.77 -2.22
N THR A 27 13.65 -5.24 -3.46
CA THR A 27 12.53 -5.54 -4.35
C THR A 27 12.78 -6.77 -5.22
N LYS A 28 13.99 -7.37 -5.14
CA LYS A 28 14.37 -8.48 -6.02
C LYS A 28 13.41 -9.66 -5.90
N TRP A 29 13.07 -10.07 -4.67
CA TRP A 29 12.14 -11.18 -4.45
C TRP A 29 10.78 -10.93 -5.12
N PHE A 30 10.27 -9.69 -5.06
CA PHE A 30 9.01 -9.29 -5.66
C PHE A 30 9.07 -9.34 -7.20
N ALA A 31 10.18 -8.87 -7.77
CA ALA A 31 10.43 -8.97 -9.21
C ALA A 31 10.58 -10.42 -9.68
N ASP A 32 11.27 -11.28 -8.90
CA ASP A 32 11.46 -12.69 -9.22
C ASP A 32 10.14 -13.47 -9.20
N CYS A 33 9.16 -13.04 -8.41
CA CYS A 33 7.80 -13.59 -8.42
C CYS A 33 7.09 -13.40 -9.76
N GLY A 34 7.31 -12.29 -10.44
CA GLY A 34 6.76 -11.97 -11.74
C GLY A 34 5.28 -11.56 -11.74
N TRP A 35 4.43 -12.22 -10.98
CA TRP A 35 3.00 -11.92 -10.87
C TRP A 35 2.44 -12.34 -9.51
N GLY A 36 1.24 -11.88 -9.18
CA GLY A 36 0.52 -12.27 -7.98
C GLY A 36 -0.97 -11.96 -8.07
N VAL A 37 -1.70 -12.22 -7.02
CA VAL A 37 -3.14 -12.00 -6.94
C VAL A 37 -3.46 -10.89 -5.97
N PHE A 38 -4.36 -10.01 -6.35
CA PHE A 38 -4.89 -8.94 -5.51
C PHE A 38 -6.40 -9.16 -5.34
N CYS A 39 -6.88 -9.16 -4.10
CA CYS A 39 -8.29 -9.35 -3.80
C CYS A 39 -8.84 -8.24 -2.91
N HIS A 40 -9.88 -7.57 -3.38
CA HIS A 40 -10.73 -6.71 -2.58
C HIS A 40 -11.85 -7.55 -1.96
N TRP A 41 -11.63 -8.05 -0.74
CA TRP A 41 -12.69 -8.61 0.08
C TRP A 41 -13.11 -7.57 1.11
N LEU A 42 -14.31 -7.02 0.95
CA LEU A 42 -14.73 -5.79 1.60
C LEU A 42 -16.07 -5.94 2.31
N GLY A 43 -16.23 -5.22 3.42
CA GLY A 43 -17.55 -4.94 3.95
C GLY A 43 -18.35 -4.08 2.97
N ALA A 44 -19.61 -4.42 2.73
CA ALA A 44 -20.47 -3.64 1.87
C ALA A 44 -20.56 -2.19 2.37
N ALA A 45 -20.30 -1.23 1.47
CA ALA A 45 -20.62 0.16 1.72
C ALA A 45 -22.15 0.38 1.66
N PRO A 46 -22.71 1.39 2.35
CA PRO A 46 -24.11 1.75 2.18
C PRO A 46 -24.40 2.00 0.71
N SER A 47 -25.40 1.31 0.16
CA SER A 47 -25.78 1.51 -1.24
C SER A 47 -26.64 2.76 -1.39
N SER A 48 -26.51 3.44 -2.53
CA SER A 48 -27.37 4.57 -2.90
C SER A 48 -28.85 4.21 -2.98
N ASP A 49 -29.16 2.93 -3.09
CA ASP A 49 -30.52 2.36 -3.25
C ASP A 49 -31.19 2.08 -1.90
N GLY A 50 -30.60 2.54 -0.77
CA GLY A 50 -31.17 2.36 0.57
C GLY A 50 -31.01 0.94 1.14
N GLY A 51 -30.04 0.17 0.65
CA GLY A 51 -29.65 -1.11 1.28
C GLY A 51 -29.23 -0.89 2.73
N ALA A 52 -29.52 -1.89 3.58
CA ALA A 52 -29.19 -1.82 5.01
C ALA A 52 -27.67 -1.62 5.20
N GLU A 53 -27.29 -0.66 6.06
CA GLU A 53 -25.88 -0.45 6.43
C GLU A 53 -25.35 -1.74 7.10
N LEU A 54 -24.13 -2.13 6.71
CA LEU A 54 -23.43 -3.25 7.33
C LEU A 54 -23.14 -2.92 8.80
N THR A 55 -23.72 -3.67 9.72
CA THR A 55 -23.44 -3.49 11.14
C THR A 55 -22.10 -4.11 11.52
N ALA A 56 -21.45 -3.58 12.57
CA ALA A 56 -20.21 -4.15 13.08
C ALA A 56 -20.36 -5.64 13.45
N ASP A 57 -21.48 -6.05 14.04
CA ASP A 57 -21.74 -7.48 14.37
C ASP A 57 -21.91 -8.35 13.12
N ALA A 58 -22.54 -7.83 12.08
CA ALA A 58 -22.64 -8.56 10.81
C ALA A 58 -21.26 -8.71 10.16
N TRP A 59 -20.44 -7.65 10.22
CA TRP A 59 -19.06 -7.70 9.77
C TRP A 59 -18.22 -8.73 10.54
N GLN A 60 -18.33 -8.76 11.88
CA GLN A 60 -17.64 -9.76 12.69
C GLN A 60 -17.98 -11.19 12.23
N ARG A 61 -19.29 -11.48 12.02
CA ARG A 61 -19.69 -12.81 11.53
C ARG A 61 -19.14 -13.15 10.15
N GLN A 62 -19.05 -12.16 9.24
CA GLN A 62 -18.46 -12.37 7.92
C GLN A 62 -16.97 -12.68 8.03
N VAL A 63 -16.23 -11.92 8.83
CA VAL A 63 -14.79 -12.14 9.05
C VAL A 63 -14.55 -13.49 9.74
N ASP A 64 -15.35 -13.84 10.77
CA ASP A 64 -15.23 -15.11 11.46
C ASP A 64 -15.49 -16.31 10.54
N ALA A 65 -16.39 -16.16 9.57
CA ALA A 65 -16.75 -17.21 8.62
C ALA A 65 -15.77 -17.32 7.41
N PHE A 66 -14.78 -16.43 7.28
CA PHE A 66 -13.88 -16.44 6.13
C PHE A 66 -13.02 -17.72 6.10
N ASP A 67 -13.08 -18.45 4.98
CA ASP A 67 -12.33 -19.71 4.77
C ASP A 67 -10.90 -19.41 4.26
N VAL A 68 -9.97 -19.17 5.18
CA VAL A 68 -8.56 -18.91 4.85
C VAL A 68 -7.89 -20.10 4.16
N GLU A 69 -8.23 -21.33 4.58
CA GLU A 69 -7.68 -22.54 3.98
C GLU A 69 -8.20 -22.77 2.56
N GLY A 70 -9.48 -22.48 2.31
CA GLY A 70 -10.05 -22.53 0.96
C GLY A 70 -9.37 -21.57 0.00
N LEU A 71 -9.13 -20.32 0.44
CA LEU A 71 -8.38 -19.34 -0.34
C LEU A 71 -6.93 -19.79 -0.59
N ALA A 72 -6.25 -20.27 0.45
CA ALA A 72 -4.86 -20.72 0.31
C ALA A 72 -4.72 -21.85 -0.70
N ARG A 73 -5.64 -22.85 -0.69
CA ARG A 73 -5.67 -23.92 -1.72
C ARG A 73 -5.90 -23.39 -3.13
N GLN A 74 -6.74 -22.37 -3.30
CA GLN A 74 -6.98 -21.77 -4.63
C GLN A 74 -5.71 -21.05 -5.13
N LEU A 75 -5.04 -20.25 -4.28
CA LEU A 75 -3.81 -19.55 -4.63
C LEU A 75 -2.67 -20.53 -4.95
N GLU A 76 -2.53 -21.59 -4.15
CA GLU A 76 -1.57 -22.67 -4.39
C GLU A 76 -1.84 -23.40 -5.72
N ALA A 77 -3.09 -23.72 -6.01
CA ALA A 77 -3.48 -24.43 -7.22
C ALA A 77 -3.15 -23.65 -8.51
N ILE A 78 -3.15 -22.33 -8.46
CA ILE A 78 -2.75 -21.48 -9.60
C ILE A 78 -1.28 -21.08 -9.54
N GLY A 79 -0.54 -21.47 -8.50
CA GLY A 79 0.87 -21.16 -8.32
C GLY A 79 1.14 -19.67 -8.06
N ALA A 80 0.23 -18.96 -7.37
CA ALA A 80 0.42 -17.56 -7.02
C ALA A 80 1.56 -17.40 -6.01
N PRO A 81 2.65 -16.67 -6.33
CA PRO A 81 3.77 -16.52 -5.42
C PRO A 81 3.55 -15.45 -4.34
N TYR A 82 2.60 -14.53 -4.54
CA TYR A 82 2.18 -13.56 -3.53
C TYR A 82 0.69 -13.22 -3.65
N PHE A 83 0.16 -12.73 -2.54
CA PHE A 83 -1.24 -12.34 -2.42
C PHE A 83 -1.37 -10.98 -1.72
N PHE A 84 -2.18 -10.10 -2.28
CA PHE A 84 -2.62 -8.87 -1.64
C PHE A 84 -4.03 -9.03 -1.09
N VAL A 85 -4.21 -8.66 0.17
CA VAL A 85 -5.54 -8.54 0.79
C VAL A 85 -5.83 -7.12 1.21
N THR A 86 -7.07 -6.69 1.03
CA THR A 86 -7.52 -5.39 1.53
C THR A 86 -7.80 -5.45 3.02
N ILE A 87 -7.11 -4.62 3.82
CA ILE A 87 -7.41 -4.49 5.26
C ILE A 87 -8.79 -3.86 5.46
N GLY A 88 -9.14 -2.89 4.66
CA GLY A 88 -10.43 -2.20 4.65
C GLY A 88 -10.45 -1.11 3.57
N GLN A 89 -11.65 -0.69 3.20
CA GLN A 89 -11.89 0.38 2.22
C GLN A 89 -13.21 1.10 2.56
N ASN A 90 -13.93 1.55 1.58
CA ASN A 90 -15.06 2.50 1.58
C ASN A 90 -16.07 2.39 2.73
N SER A 91 -16.34 1.22 3.29
CA SER A 91 -17.29 1.05 4.39
C SER A 91 -16.74 1.43 5.77
N GLY A 92 -15.42 1.60 5.89
CA GLY A 92 -14.75 1.82 7.17
C GLY A 92 -14.68 0.59 8.08
N HIS A 93 -15.00 -0.60 7.54
CA HIS A 93 -14.82 -1.87 8.24
C HIS A 93 -13.46 -2.48 7.89
N TYR A 94 -12.79 -3.04 8.91
CA TYR A 94 -11.43 -3.58 8.79
C TYR A 94 -11.36 -5.04 9.20
N ILE A 95 -10.51 -5.83 8.56
CA ILE A 95 -10.36 -7.29 8.78
C ILE A 95 -9.42 -7.65 9.93
N ALA A 96 -8.94 -6.67 10.68
CA ALA A 96 -8.05 -6.88 11.82
C ALA A 96 -8.31 -5.84 12.91
N PRO A 97 -8.00 -6.15 14.19
CA PRO A 97 -8.15 -5.21 15.29
C PRO A 97 -7.13 -4.07 15.19
N ASN A 98 -7.54 -2.87 15.68
CA ASN A 98 -6.66 -1.72 15.79
C ASN A 98 -7.10 -0.81 16.94
N ALA A 99 -6.33 -0.79 18.01
CA ALA A 99 -6.67 -0.02 19.22
C ALA A 99 -6.53 1.49 19.01
N ALA A 100 -5.56 1.93 18.20
CA ALA A 100 -5.40 3.35 17.87
C ALA A 100 -6.61 3.86 17.08
N HIS A 101 -7.07 3.11 16.07
CA HIS A 101 -8.29 3.43 15.33
C HIS A 101 -9.49 3.53 16.27
N ASP A 102 -9.70 2.53 17.13
CA ASP A 102 -10.82 2.51 18.06
C ASP A 102 -10.78 3.67 19.06
N ALA A 103 -9.57 4.01 19.52
CA ALA A 103 -9.39 5.17 20.43
C ALA A 103 -9.74 6.50 19.75
N TYR A 104 -9.38 6.68 18.48
CA TYR A 104 -9.69 7.91 17.76
C TYR A 104 -11.13 7.99 17.31
N VAL A 105 -11.68 6.91 16.76
CA VAL A 105 -13.03 6.92 16.16
C VAL A 105 -14.12 6.75 17.21
N GLY A 106 -13.90 5.88 18.20
CA GLY A 106 -14.81 5.72 19.35
C GLY A 106 -16.16 5.08 19.02
N ILE A 107 -16.30 4.38 17.88
CA ILE A 107 -17.52 3.63 17.54
C ILE A 107 -17.55 2.32 18.33
N GLN A 108 -18.73 2.01 18.93
CA GLN A 108 -18.96 0.76 19.64
C GLN A 108 -20.27 0.11 19.18
N PRO A 109 -20.25 -1.20 18.81
CA PRO A 109 -19.07 -2.05 18.69
C PRO A 109 -18.13 -1.58 17.58
N SER A 110 -16.83 -1.89 17.71
CA SER A 110 -15.80 -1.48 16.75
C SER A 110 -16.08 -2.01 15.33
N LYS A 111 -15.77 -1.19 14.33
CA LYS A 111 -15.73 -1.61 12.92
C LYS A 111 -14.44 -2.39 12.54
N CYS A 112 -13.43 -2.38 13.42
CA CYS A 112 -12.29 -3.28 13.32
C CYS A 112 -12.70 -4.69 13.78
N SER A 113 -12.33 -5.71 13.01
CA SER A 113 -12.60 -7.10 13.38
C SER A 113 -11.85 -7.49 14.66
N ARG A 114 -12.48 -8.34 15.50
CA ARG A 114 -11.79 -8.98 16.62
C ARG A 114 -10.83 -10.07 16.15
N ARG A 115 -11.20 -10.77 15.08
CA ARG A 115 -10.34 -11.73 14.39
C ARG A 115 -9.28 -10.96 13.59
N ASP A 116 -8.02 -11.34 13.72
CA ASP A 116 -6.94 -10.82 12.90
C ASP A 116 -6.78 -11.69 11.64
N LEU A 117 -7.61 -11.40 10.63
CA LEU A 117 -7.63 -12.20 9.41
C LEU A 117 -6.31 -12.09 8.63
N VAL A 118 -5.54 -11.01 8.79
CA VAL A 118 -4.22 -10.87 8.16
C VAL A 118 -3.23 -11.88 8.76
N THR A 119 -3.24 -12.05 10.08
CA THR A 119 -2.42 -13.07 10.74
C THR A 119 -2.84 -14.47 10.32
N ASP A 120 -4.15 -14.77 10.30
CA ASP A 120 -4.65 -16.08 9.88
C ASP A 120 -4.28 -16.41 8.44
N LEU A 121 -4.37 -15.43 7.53
CA LEU A 121 -3.93 -15.59 6.15
C LEU A 121 -2.44 -15.86 6.04
N TYR A 122 -1.60 -15.13 6.77
CA TYR A 122 -0.17 -15.42 6.80
C TYR A 122 0.13 -16.84 7.24
N ASP A 123 -0.53 -17.31 8.31
CA ASP A 123 -0.26 -18.62 8.90
C ASP A 123 -0.58 -19.79 7.94
N VAL A 124 -1.52 -19.59 7.00
CA VAL A 124 -1.83 -20.59 5.96
C VAL A 124 -1.08 -20.40 4.66
N LEU A 125 -0.70 -19.17 4.30
CA LEU A 125 -0.02 -18.84 3.04
C LEU A 125 1.48 -19.08 3.12
N HIS A 126 2.12 -18.67 4.22
CA HIS A 126 3.56 -18.76 4.39
C HIS A 126 4.14 -20.19 4.26
N PRO A 127 3.51 -21.25 4.85
CA PRO A 127 3.97 -22.61 4.65
C PRO A 127 3.87 -23.10 3.20
N ARG A 128 3.08 -22.43 2.37
CA ARG A 128 2.90 -22.69 0.94
C ARG A 128 3.84 -21.88 0.06
N GLY A 129 4.70 -21.05 0.67
CA GLY A 129 5.63 -20.17 -0.05
C GLY A 129 4.93 -18.97 -0.72
N ILE A 130 3.74 -18.61 -0.26
CA ILE A 130 2.97 -17.46 -0.79
C ILE A 130 3.18 -16.27 0.14
N GLU A 131 3.80 -15.20 -0.38
CA GLU A 131 4.07 -13.98 0.38
C GLU A 131 2.80 -13.13 0.52
N LEU A 132 2.60 -12.54 1.72
CA LEU A 132 1.42 -11.72 2.01
C LEU A 132 1.77 -10.23 1.96
N LEU A 133 0.97 -9.48 1.19
CA LEU A 133 0.98 -8.03 1.13
C LEU A 133 -0.43 -7.50 1.43
N VAL A 134 -0.51 -6.22 1.79
CA VAL A 134 -1.78 -5.63 2.22
C VAL A 134 -2.06 -4.32 1.50
N TYR A 135 -3.34 -4.04 1.32
CA TYR A 135 -3.87 -2.79 0.81
C TYR A 135 -4.54 -2.00 1.93
N LEU A 136 -4.33 -0.69 1.92
CA LEU A 136 -5.02 0.25 2.81
C LEU A 136 -5.19 1.60 2.11
N PRO A 137 -6.32 2.31 2.28
CA PRO A 137 -6.43 3.70 1.84
C PRO A 137 -5.52 4.66 2.58
N SER A 138 -5.10 5.72 1.91
CA SER A 138 -4.33 6.82 2.50
C SER A 138 -5.14 7.74 3.40
N GLY A 139 -6.47 7.63 3.35
CA GLY A 139 -7.40 8.49 4.06
C GLY A 139 -8.56 7.74 4.72
N ALA A 140 -9.36 8.45 5.51
CA ALA A 140 -10.60 7.93 6.07
C ALA A 140 -11.68 7.79 4.99
N HIS A 141 -12.56 6.82 5.17
CA HIS A 141 -13.55 6.47 4.15
C HIS A 141 -14.76 7.40 4.16
N ALA A 142 -15.17 7.83 2.96
CA ALA A 142 -16.34 8.71 2.79
C ALA A 142 -17.65 8.09 3.33
N ALA A 143 -17.78 6.77 3.28
CA ALA A 143 -18.94 6.05 3.80
C ALA A 143 -18.92 5.85 5.33
N ASP A 144 -17.89 6.35 6.03
CA ASP A 144 -17.83 6.40 7.49
C ASP A 144 -17.68 7.85 7.98
N PRO A 145 -18.78 8.60 8.07
CA PRO A 145 -18.73 10.02 8.45
C PRO A 145 -18.20 10.22 9.88
N VAL A 146 -18.36 9.25 10.76
CA VAL A 146 -17.82 9.32 12.12
C VAL A 146 -16.29 9.23 12.09
N ALA A 147 -15.74 8.26 11.36
CA ALA A 147 -14.29 8.14 11.20
C ALA A 147 -13.70 9.37 10.48
N VAL A 148 -14.35 9.85 9.41
CA VAL A 148 -13.95 11.08 8.70
C VAL A 148 -13.85 12.26 9.68
N SER A 149 -14.91 12.50 10.47
CA SER A 149 -14.94 13.60 11.43
C SER A 149 -13.92 13.44 12.56
N ARG A 150 -13.85 12.27 13.17
CA ARG A 150 -13.01 12.02 14.36
C ARG A 150 -11.53 11.96 14.05
N LEU A 151 -11.17 11.40 12.89
CA LEU A 151 -9.79 11.42 12.41
C LEU A 151 -9.38 12.80 11.90
N GLY A 152 -10.34 13.63 11.46
CA GLY A 152 -10.07 14.94 10.87
C GLY A 152 -9.72 14.88 9.40
N TRP A 153 -10.27 13.88 8.68
CA TRP A 153 -10.16 13.80 7.22
C TRP A 153 -11.10 14.82 6.57
N GLU A 154 -10.66 15.44 5.49
CA GLU A 154 -11.49 16.31 4.67
C GLU A 154 -11.43 15.86 3.22
N TRP A 155 -12.58 15.64 2.63
CA TRP A 155 -12.71 15.54 1.17
C TRP A 155 -12.82 16.95 0.62
N GLY A 156 -12.06 17.34 -0.36
CA GLY A 156 -11.98 18.72 -0.86
C GLY A 156 -13.26 19.32 -1.50
N PHE A 157 -14.45 18.80 -1.15
CA PHE A 157 -15.73 19.28 -1.66
C PHE A 157 -16.82 19.18 -0.58
N GLU A 158 -17.72 20.15 -0.57
CA GLU A 158 -18.91 20.13 0.28
C GLU A 158 -19.88 19.03 -0.18
N GLY A 159 -20.37 18.21 0.76
CA GLY A 159 -21.43 17.23 0.51
C GLY A 159 -21.01 15.80 0.20
N GLY A 160 -19.74 15.43 0.36
CA GLY A 160 -19.30 14.05 0.19
C GLY A 160 -18.91 13.70 -1.27
N TRP A 161 -18.85 12.43 -1.58
CA TRP A 161 -18.40 11.90 -2.88
C TRP A 161 -19.42 12.14 -4.01
N PRO A 162 -19.26 13.11 -4.91
CA PRO A 162 -20.22 13.38 -5.98
C PRO A 162 -19.82 12.71 -7.30
N GLY A 163 -19.53 11.45 -7.28
CA GLY A 163 -19.40 10.67 -8.52
C GLY A 163 -18.25 11.01 -9.46
N GLY A 164 -17.19 11.67 -8.99
CA GLY A 164 -16.05 12.02 -9.83
C GLY A 164 -14.72 11.84 -9.10
N TRP A 165 -13.86 10.98 -9.59
CA TRP A 165 -12.51 10.66 -9.09
C TRP A 165 -11.59 11.87 -8.90
N HIS A 166 -11.94 13.02 -9.47
CA HIS A 166 -11.12 14.23 -9.49
C HIS A 166 -11.62 15.34 -8.54
N ALA A 167 -12.74 15.14 -7.87
CA ALA A 167 -13.35 16.18 -7.04
C ALA A 167 -12.78 16.24 -5.62
N GLY A 168 -11.93 15.31 -5.25
CA GLY A 168 -11.56 15.10 -3.86
C GLY A 168 -10.28 15.76 -3.38
N ARG A 169 -9.76 16.81 -4.03
CA ARG A 169 -8.58 17.52 -3.51
C ARG A 169 -8.96 18.32 -2.28
N THR A 170 -8.29 18.05 -1.16
CA THR A 170 -8.54 18.81 0.07
C THR A 170 -8.04 20.26 -0.04
N GLY A 171 -7.08 20.51 -0.91
CA GLY A 171 -6.38 21.80 -0.99
C GLY A 171 -5.68 22.20 0.32
N LYS A 172 -5.65 21.29 1.30
CA LYS A 172 -5.15 21.55 2.65
C LYS A 172 -4.18 20.45 3.08
N ARG A 173 -3.19 20.85 3.87
CA ARG A 173 -2.31 19.93 4.59
C ARG A 173 -3.01 19.46 5.86
N LEU A 174 -3.49 18.22 5.88
CA LEU A 174 -4.22 17.63 7.01
C LEU A 174 -3.26 17.01 8.03
N VAL A 175 -2.43 17.83 8.67
CA VAL A 175 -1.37 17.39 9.61
C VAL A 175 -1.91 16.53 10.75
N ALA A 176 -3.01 16.95 11.37
CA ALA A 176 -3.60 16.22 12.50
C ALA A 176 -4.15 14.87 12.07
N PHE A 177 -4.81 14.82 10.90
CA PHE A 177 -5.28 13.56 10.31
C PHE A 177 -4.11 12.61 10.03
N GLN A 178 -3.11 13.09 9.29
CA GLN A 178 -1.98 12.24 8.88
C GLN A 178 -1.26 11.63 10.09
N ARG A 179 -1.05 12.40 11.18
CA ARG A 179 -0.44 11.86 12.41
C ARG A 179 -1.26 10.74 13.02
N LYS A 180 -2.58 10.90 13.15
CA LYS A 180 -3.47 9.85 13.66
C LYS A 180 -3.46 8.62 12.76
N TRP A 181 -3.49 8.84 11.43
CA TRP A 181 -3.49 7.75 10.46
C TRP A 181 -2.17 6.99 10.45
N GLU A 182 -1.03 7.68 10.63
CA GLU A 182 0.27 7.06 10.82
C GLU A 182 0.34 6.20 12.10
N GLU A 183 -0.35 6.59 13.18
CA GLU A 183 -0.44 5.76 14.39
C GLU A 183 -1.26 4.49 14.14
N VAL A 184 -2.38 4.59 13.44
CA VAL A 184 -3.20 3.44 13.03
C VAL A 184 -2.38 2.47 12.17
N MET A 185 -1.67 2.98 11.16
CA MET A 185 -0.82 2.16 10.31
C MET A 185 0.36 1.53 11.07
N ARG A 186 0.97 2.29 11.97
CA ARG A 186 2.08 1.83 12.82
C ARG A 186 1.67 0.67 13.72
N GLU A 187 0.46 0.71 14.27
CA GLU A 187 -0.07 -0.39 15.07
C GLU A 187 -0.19 -1.67 14.25
N TRP A 188 -0.83 -1.64 13.08
CA TRP A 188 -0.90 -2.80 12.20
C TRP A 188 0.48 -3.28 11.75
N SER A 189 1.34 -2.35 11.32
CA SER A 189 2.71 -2.68 10.91
C SER A 189 3.48 -3.40 12.02
N THR A 190 3.41 -2.90 13.25
CA THR A 190 4.09 -3.49 14.41
C THR A 190 3.46 -4.83 14.82
N ARG A 191 2.14 -4.94 14.73
CA ARG A 191 1.39 -6.18 15.03
C ARG A 191 1.79 -7.33 14.11
N TRP A 192 1.91 -7.06 12.82
CA TRP A 192 2.20 -8.11 11.85
C TRP A 192 3.70 -8.31 11.61
N GLY A 193 4.50 -7.27 11.80
CA GLY A 193 5.95 -7.36 11.62
C GLY A 193 6.33 -7.95 10.27
N PRO A 194 7.25 -8.95 10.24
CA PRO A 194 7.70 -9.56 8.98
C PRO A 194 6.66 -10.42 8.25
N LYS A 195 5.48 -10.67 8.85
CA LYS A 195 4.39 -11.39 8.21
C LYS A 195 3.84 -10.65 6.99
N VAL A 196 3.88 -9.31 7.01
CA VAL A 196 3.47 -8.47 5.89
C VAL A 196 4.70 -7.98 5.15
N ARG A 197 4.83 -8.41 3.89
CA ARG A 197 5.99 -8.12 3.03
C ARG A 197 5.87 -6.79 2.30
N GLY A 198 4.68 -6.22 2.23
CA GLY A 198 4.50 -4.92 1.56
C GLY A 198 3.11 -4.33 1.70
N TRP A 199 3.03 -3.06 1.34
CA TRP A 199 1.86 -2.20 1.43
C TRP A 199 1.56 -1.58 0.07
N TRP A 200 0.30 -1.61 -0.31
CA TRP A 200 -0.24 -0.85 -1.43
C TRP A 200 -1.22 0.18 -0.88
N ILE A 201 -0.86 1.46 -0.95
CA ILE A 201 -1.61 2.55 -0.33
C ILE A 201 -2.41 3.28 -1.39
N ASP A 202 -3.72 3.20 -1.27
CA ASP A 202 -4.65 3.79 -2.23
C ASP A 202 -5.00 5.24 -1.93
N GLY A 203 -5.45 5.95 -2.97
CA GLY A 203 -6.02 7.27 -2.81
C GLY A 203 -5.02 8.36 -2.47
N CYS A 204 -3.75 8.20 -2.84
CA CYS A 204 -2.72 9.23 -2.63
C CYS A 204 -2.83 10.37 -3.65
N TYR A 205 -4.07 10.85 -3.93
CA TYR A 205 -4.32 11.85 -4.98
C TYR A 205 -3.84 13.26 -4.64
N PHE A 206 -3.51 13.52 -3.37
CA PHE A 206 -3.26 14.86 -2.82
C PHE A 206 -1.80 15.05 -2.37
N ALA A 207 -0.86 14.46 -3.10
CA ALA A 207 0.54 14.43 -2.65
C ALA A 207 1.13 15.82 -2.45
N ASP A 208 0.82 16.76 -3.34
CA ASP A 208 1.40 18.10 -3.27
C ASP A 208 0.81 18.92 -2.13
N GLU A 209 -0.46 18.68 -1.79
CA GLU A 209 -1.17 19.33 -0.70
C GLU A 209 -0.93 18.68 0.66
N MET A 210 -0.65 17.36 0.71
CA MET A 210 -0.56 16.62 1.98
C MET A 210 0.83 16.09 2.32
N TYR A 211 1.56 15.53 1.32
CA TYR A 211 2.69 14.65 1.65
C TYR A 211 4.06 15.20 1.25
N ARG A 212 4.13 16.14 0.29
CA ARG A 212 5.41 16.67 -0.23
C ARG A 212 5.91 17.87 0.55
N TYR A 213 6.13 17.68 1.84
CA TYR A 213 6.68 18.70 2.73
C TYR A 213 8.03 18.26 3.29
N SER A 214 8.92 19.21 3.56
CA SER A 214 10.22 18.95 4.18
C SER A 214 10.12 18.56 5.66
N ASP A 215 9.12 19.08 6.35
CA ASP A 215 8.79 18.78 7.75
C ASP A 215 7.71 17.71 7.85
N GLU A 216 7.71 16.96 8.95
CA GLU A 216 6.71 15.91 9.23
C GLU A 216 5.40 16.47 9.79
N PRO A 217 4.28 15.81 9.50
CA PRO A 217 4.14 14.57 8.76
C PRO A 217 4.25 14.78 7.24
N ASN A 218 4.82 13.81 6.52
CA ASN A 218 5.07 13.83 5.09
C ASN A 218 5.19 12.39 4.53
N PHE A 219 5.65 12.20 3.29
CA PHE A 219 5.86 10.85 2.74
C PHE A 219 6.88 10.02 3.52
N ARG A 220 7.92 10.66 4.08
CA ARG A 220 8.94 9.96 4.87
C ARG A 220 8.35 9.38 6.16
N SER A 221 7.60 10.18 6.93
CA SER A 221 6.94 9.72 8.16
C SER A 221 5.86 8.68 7.87
N PHE A 222 5.14 8.84 6.75
CA PHE A 222 4.16 7.86 6.29
C PHE A 222 4.81 6.50 6.00
N ALA A 223 5.88 6.49 5.20
CA ALA A 223 6.66 5.27 4.93
C ALA A 223 7.23 4.65 6.21
N ALA A 224 7.71 5.49 7.14
CA ALA A 224 8.24 5.03 8.43
C ALA A 224 7.16 4.36 9.29
N ALA A 225 5.91 4.84 9.24
CA ALA A 225 4.78 4.20 9.94
C ALA A 225 4.47 2.80 9.35
N LEU A 226 4.44 2.69 8.02
CA LEU A 226 4.21 1.42 7.31
C LEU A 226 5.33 0.39 7.54
N LYS A 227 6.55 0.84 7.76
CA LYS A 227 7.75 0.01 7.96
C LYS A 227 8.13 -0.19 9.44
N ALA A 228 7.32 0.28 10.38
CA ALA A 228 7.64 0.26 11.81
C ALA A 228 7.89 -1.15 12.35
N GLY A 229 7.11 -2.14 11.92
CA GLY A 229 7.26 -3.55 12.31
C GLY A 229 8.14 -4.38 11.38
N ASN A 230 8.34 -3.89 10.13
CA ASN A 230 9.17 -4.57 9.13
C ASN A 230 9.89 -3.52 8.26
N PRO A 231 11.14 -3.17 8.54
CA PRO A 231 11.91 -2.21 7.75
C PRO A 231 12.09 -2.61 6.28
N ASP A 232 12.00 -3.92 5.98
CA ASP A 232 12.14 -4.47 4.64
C ASP A 232 10.81 -4.54 3.87
N ALA A 233 9.69 -4.17 4.50
CA ALA A 233 8.41 -4.13 3.82
C ALA A 233 8.44 -3.17 2.64
N LEU A 234 7.90 -3.62 1.50
CA LEU A 234 7.79 -2.79 0.30
C LEU A 234 6.58 -1.85 0.41
N VAL A 235 6.70 -0.64 -0.13
CA VAL A 235 5.63 0.35 -0.12
C VAL A 235 5.39 0.89 -1.52
N ALA A 236 4.12 0.98 -1.92
CA ALA A 236 3.67 1.72 -3.10
C ALA A 236 2.57 2.70 -2.72
N TYR A 237 2.55 3.84 -3.39
CA TYR A 237 1.52 4.87 -3.23
C TYR A 237 0.75 5.02 -4.54
N ASN A 238 -0.57 4.80 -4.48
CA ASN A 238 -1.42 4.89 -5.65
C ASN A 238 -1.93 6.30 -5.92
N PRO A 239 -1.50 6.93 -7.01
CA PRO A 239 -2.03 8.24 -7.43
C PRO A 239 -3.34 8.12 -8.20
N GLY A 240 -3.93 6.91 -8.29
CA GLY A 240 -5.01 6.56 -9.18
C GLY A 240 -4.53 5.99 -10.53
N VAL A 241 -5.48 5.77 -11.43
CA VAL A 241 -5.18 5.25 -12.77
C VAL A 241 -4.37 6.27 -13.57
N LEU A 242 -3.09 5.97 -13.78
CA LEU A 242 -2.17 6.82 -14.54
C LEU A 242 -1.38 6.02 -15.57
N VAL A 243 -1.41 6.51 -16.81
CA VAL A 243 -0.58 6.00 -17.92
C VAL A 243 0.15 7.19 -18.54
N PRO A 244 1.49 7.20 -18.59
CA PRO A 244 2.41 6.14 -18.16
C PRO A 244 2.43 5.95 -16.65
N VAL A 245 2.84 4.76 -16.20
CA VAL A 245 3.08 4.46 -14.78
C VAL A 245 4.26 5.30 -14.29
N ILE A 246 4.11 5.89 -13.13
CA ILE A 246 5.11 6.81 -12.55
C ILE A 246 5.61 6.33 -11.18
N CYS A 247 6.84 6.71 -10.84
CA CYS A 247 7.29 6.72 -9.45
C CYS A 247 6.67 7.95 -8.78
N TYR A 248 5.79 7.73 -7.81
CA TYR A 248 4.98 8.79 -7.22
C TYR A 248 5.66 9.48 -6.04
N SER A 249 6.51 8.75 -5.32
CA SER A 249 7.26 9.27 -4.17
C SER A 249 8.67 8.68 -4.12
N GLU A 250 9.63 9.47 -3.63
CA GLU A 250 11.00 9.02 -3.33
C GLU A 250 11.05 8.02 -2.16
N HIS A 251 9.92 7.74 -1.53
CA HIS A 251 9.79 6.81 -0.40
C HIS A 251 9.02 5.54 -0.76
N GLU A 252 8.69 5.33 -2.04
CA GLU A 252 8.12 4.07 -2.49
C GLU A 252 9.19 3.11 -3.00
N ASP A 253 8.89 1.81 -2.96
CA ASP A 253 9.80 0.74 -3.37
C ASP A 253 9.40 0.15 -4.72
N TYR A 254 8.12 0.20 -5.05
CA TYR A 254 7.55 -0.24 -6.31
C TYR A 254 6.38 0.67 -6.68
N THR A 255 6.05 0.74 -7.97
CA THR A 255 4.92 1.56 -8.44
C THR A 255 3.59 0.88 -8.14
N ALA A 256 2.58 1.64 -7.71
CA ALA A 256 1.23 1.09 -7.56
C ALA A 256 0.67 0.60 -8.91
N GLY A 257 0.86 1.40 -9.95
CA GLY A 257 0.65 1.00 -11.34
C GLY A 257 -0.77 0.59 -11.68
N GLU A 258 -1.77 1.19 -11.03
CA GLU A 258 -3.17 0.93 -11.35
C GLU A 258 -3.47 1.33 -12.79
N ILE A 259 -3.95 0.37 -13.58
CA ILE A 259 -4.32 0.56 -14.99
C ILE A 259 -5.74 0.05 -15.23
N SER A 260 -6.41 0.59 -16.24
CA SER A 260 -7.78 0.19 -16.60
C SER A 260 -7.87 -0.43 -18.00
N THR A 261 -7.73 0.35 -19.06
CA THR A 261 -8.09 -0.06 -20.41
C THR A 261 -6.92 -0.43 -21.31
N ALA A 262 -5.68 -0.11 -20.92
CA ALA A 262 -4.49 -0.38 -21.71
C ALA A 262 -3.31 -0.73 -20.83
N LEU A 263 -2.52 -1.70 -21.29
CA LEU A 263 -1.21 -1.96 -20.68
C LEU A 263 -0.25 -0.84 -21.10
N PRO A 264 0.42 -0.19 -20.14
CA PRO A 264 1.39 0.85 -20.46
C PRO A 264 2.66 0.24 -21.07
N GLU A 265 3.33 1.03 -21.92
CA GLU A 265 4.66 0.67 -22.38
C GLU A 265 5.63 0.61 -21.19
N CYS A 266 6.42 -0.45 -21.13
CA CYS A 266 7.44 -0.66 -20.11
C CYS A 266 8.82 -0.51 -20.74
N SER A 267 9.55 0.54 -20.40
CA SER A 267 10.91 0.79 -20.89
C SER A 267 12.00 0.05 -20.08
N GLY A 268 11.62 -0.67 -19.05
CA GLY A 268 12.54 -1.41 -18.20
C GLY A 268 11.97 -1.70 -16.81
N PRO A 269 12.77 -2.33 -15.93
CA PRO A 269 12.30 -2.80 -14.62
C PRO A 269 12.17 -1.70 -13.56
N TRP A 270 12.46 -0.45 -13.90
CA TRP A 270 12.49 0.67 -12.98
C TRP A 270 11.80 1.89 -13.54
N VAL A 271 11.14 2.62 -12.65
CA VAL A 271 10.63 3.96 -12.89
C VAL A 271 11.34 4.92 -11.95
N GLU A 272 11.77 6.08 -12.46
CA GLU A 272 12.62 7.01 -11.72
C GLU A 272 11.88 8.31 -11.38
N ARG A 273 12.14 8.82 -10.17
CA ARG A 273 11.76 10.15 -9.72
C ARG A 273 12.90 10.78 -8.91
N ASN A 274 13.40 11.92 -9.34
CA ASN A 274 14.42 12.69 -8.62
C ASN A 274 15.65 11.85 -8.19
N GLY A 275 16.10 10.93 -9.05
CA GLY A 275 17.21 10.01 -8.76
C GLY A 275 16.84 8.79 -7.91
N HIS A 276 15.61 8.71 -7.38
CA HIS A 276 15.09 7.50 -6.74
C HIS A 276 14.45 6.57 -7.78
N LYS A 277 14.63 5.26 -7.60
CA LYS A 277 14.09 4.22 -8.49
C LYS A 277 13.13 3.32 -7.76
N ALA A 278 11.89 3.28 -8.23
CA ALA A 278 10.89 2.30 -7.82
C ALA A 278 10.83 1.14 -8.83
N ARG A 279 10.63 -0.08 -8.33
CA ARG A 279 10.42 -1.26 -9.19
C ARG A 279 9.15 -1.06 -10.02
N TYR A 280 9.25 -1.26 -11.33
CA TYR A 280 8.08 -1.20 -12.20
C TYR A 280 7.10 -2.32 -11.85
N HIS A 281 5.88 -1.97 -11.54
CA HIS A 281 4.78 -2.87 -11.24
C HIS A 281 3.49 -2.29 -11.81
N VAL A 282 2.58 -3.16 -12.23
CA VAL A 282 1.24 -2.79 -12.67
C VAL A 282 0.20 -3.63 -11.94
N LEU A 283 -0.92 -3.01 -11.62
CA LEU A 283 -2.12 -3.64 -11.10
C LEU A 283 -3.24 -3.51 -12.15
N SER A 284 -3.80 -4.64 -12.54
CA SER A 284 -4.96 -4.70 -13.45
C SER A 284 -5.98 -5.66 -12.88
N TYR A 285 -7.26 -5.37 -13.08
CA TYR A 285 -8.29 -6.31 -12.71
C TYR A 285 -8.45 -7.43 -13.75
N LEU A 286 -8.92 -8.58 -13.29
CA LEU A 286 -9.30 -9.70 -14.13
C LEU A 286 -10.79 -9.62 -14.38
N GLY A 287 -11.19 -9.54 -15.64
CA GLY A 287 -12.60 -9.50 -16.06
C GLY A 287 -13.03 -8.15 -16.64
N GLU A 288 -14.32 -8.01 -16.84
CA GLU A 288 -14.93 -6.74 -17.27
C GLU A 288 -15.20 -5.85 -16.04
N SER A 289 -14.93 -4.57 -16.19
CA SER A 289 -15.13 -3.55 -15.14
C SER A 289 -16.55 -2.98 -15.18
#